data_bbb6932067982502431367307757d9bf
#
_entry.id   bbb6932067982502431367307757d9bf
#
_cell.length_a   1.000
_cell.length_b   1.000
_cell.length_c   1.000
_cell.angle_alpha   90.00
_cell.angle_beta   90.00
_cell.angle_gamma   90.00
#
_symmetry.space_group_name_H-M   'P 1'
#
loop_
_entity.id
_entity.type
_entity.pdbx_description
1 polymer ?
#
loop_
_entity_poly.entity_id
_entity_poly.type
_entity_poly.pdbx_seq_one_letter_code
_entity_poly.pdbx_strand_id
1 'polypeptide(L)'
;MHICFVCREYPPSLRGGGIASYIKEVAHGLHDAGHRVTVIAASDDTRLSSDEDDEGVRVIRLSGGDFLIPQVEGNSLLKKFRMFYRFYAYRKRIREMILSLGDVDVVEVPEYGAEGYFLHDIGIPVITRLHTPMLLDHYHFSLQKLL
;
A
#
# COMPACT_ATOMS: atom_id res chain seq x y z
N MET A 1 1.23 -10.03 -19.14
CA MET A 1 0.58 -8.84 -18.56
C MET A 1 1.55 -8.13 -17.62
N HIS A 2 1.38 -6.83 -17.42
CA HIS A 2 2.07 -6.09 -16.37
C HIS A 2 1.11 -5.83 -15.20
N ILE A 3 1.36 -6.48 -14.08
CA ILE A 3 0.52 -6.44 -12.89
C ILE A 3 1.21 -5.56 -11.84
N CYS A 4 0.50 -4.56 -11.31
CA CYS A 4 1.02 -3.66 -10.30
C CYS A 4 0.29 -3.88 -8.97
N PHE A 5 1.02 -4.27 -7.94
CA PHE A 5 0.52 -4.32 -6.57
C PHE A 5 0.86 -3.02 -5.84
N VAL A 6 -0.11 -2.51 -5.09
CA VAL A 6 0.14 -1.44 -4.12
C VAL A 6 -0.03 -2.02 -2.73
N CYS A 7 0.92 -1.81 -1.87
CA CYS A 7 0.84 -2.26 -0.48
C CYS A 7 1.60 -1.30 0.45
N ARG A 8 1.35 -1.41 1.75
CA ARG A 8 2.14 -0.67 2.73
C ARG A 8 3.47 -1.31 2.99
N GLU A 9 3.43 -2.63 3.12
CA GLU A 9 4.52 -3.44 3.61
C GLU A 9 4.88 -4.47 2.57
N TYR A 10 6.14 -4.52 2.21
CA TYR A 10 6.71 -5.58 1.38
C TYR A 10 8.04 -6.01 2.00
N PRO A 11 8.30 -7.31 2.17
CA PRO A 11 9.55 -7.79 2.74
C PRO A 11 10.78 -7.41 1.89
N PRO A 12 11.98 -7.18 2.50
CA PRO A 12 12.16 -6.98 3.92
C PRO A 12 11.58 -5.64 4.39
N SER A 13 10.83 -5.65 5.47
CA SER A 13 10.29 -4.46 6.11
C SER A 13 10.32 -4.63 7.62
N LEU A 14 10.49 -3.53 8.34
CA LEU A 14 10.41 -3.49 9.80
C LEU A 14 9.02 -3.90 10.31
N ARG A 15 8.04 -3.88 9.42
CA ARG A 15 6.66 -4.30 9.65
C ARG A 15 6.38 -5.51 8.79
N GLY A 16 6.37 -6.67 9.39
CA GLY A 16 5.95 -7.89 8.72
C GLY A 16 4.53 -8.28 9.17
N GLY A 17 3.63 -8.51 8.22
CA GLY A 17 2.28 -8.96 8.49
C GLY A 17 1.80 -9.94 7.43
N GLY A 18 0.62 -10.53 7.62
CA GLY A 18 0.04 -11.48 6.68
C GLY A 18 -0.17 -10.90 5.28
N ILE A 19 -0.48 -9.59 5.18
CA ILE A 19 -0.63 -8.90 3.89
C ILE A 19 0.71 -8.83 3.16
N ALA A 20 1.80 -8.51 3.86
CA ALA A 20 3.14 -8.43 3.28
C ALA A 20 3.59 -9.79 2.72
N SER A 21 3.41 -10.86 3.49
CA SER A 21 3.72 -12.22 3.04
C SER A 21 2.86 -12.64 1.86
N TYR A 22 1.57 -12.38 1.91
CA TYR A 22 0.64 -12.65 0.81
C TYR A 22 1.10 -11.97 -0.49
N ILE A 23 1.37 -10.66 -0.45
CA ILE A 23 1.79 -9.91 -1.65
C ILE A 23 3.09 -10.48 -2.21
N LYS A 24 4.07 -10.81 -1.36
CA LYS A 24 5.33 -11.40 -1.79
C LYS A 24 5.09 -12.72 -2.52
N GLU A 25 4.39 -13.66 -1.91
CA GLU A 25 4.12 -14.98 -2.50
C GLU A 25 3.34 -14.88 -3.82
N VAL A 26 2.32 -14.03 -3.89
CA VAL A 26 1.53 -13.86 -5.12
C VAL A 26 2.33 -13.15 -6.20
N ALA A 27 3.14 -12.15 -5.86
CA ALA A 27 3.97 -11.43 -6.82
C ALA A 27 5.00 -12.36 -7.48
N HIS A 28 5.70 -13.18 -6.69
CA HIS A 28 6.64 -14.17 -7.22
C HIS A 28 5.92 -15.26 -8.03
N GLY A 29 4.80 -15.80 -7.55
CA GLY A 29 4.01 -16.79 -8.30
C GLY A 29 3.54 -16.29 -9.66
N LEU A 30 3.15 -15.02 -9.75
CA LEU A 30 2.78 -14.39 -11.02
C LEU A 30 3.99 -14.13 -11.93
N HIS A 31 5.13 -13.75 -11.35
CA HIS A 31 6.38 -13.63 -12.10
C HIS A 31 6.79 -14.97 -12.72
N ASP A 32 6.76 -16.06 -11.93
CA ASP A 32 7.08 -17.42 -12.38
C ASP A 32 6.10 -17.90 -13.46
N ALA A 33 4.86 -17.41 -13.44
CA ALA A 33 3.87 -17.64 -14.49
C ALA A 33 4.11 -16.81 -15.77
N GLY A 34 5.19 -16.03 -15.83
CA GLY A 34 5.59 -15.24 -16.99
C GLY A 34 4.95 -13.86 -17.08
N HIS A 35 4.42 -13.33 -16.00
CA HIS A 35 3.93 -11.97 -15.94
C HIS A 35 5.02 -11.00 -15.48
N ARG A 36 4.95 -9.75 -15.96
CA ARG A 36 5.75 -8.69 -15.37
C ARG A 36 5.02 -8.18 -14.12
N VAL A 37 5.74 -8.12 -13.01
CA VAL A 37 5.16 -7.71 -11.73
C VAL A 37 5.95 -6.53 -11.16
N THR A 38 5.22 -5.50 -10.75
CA THR A 38 5.76 -4.36 -10.00
C THR A 38 5.00 -4.23 -8.69
N VAL A 39 5.72 -4.07 -7.59
CA VAL A 39 5.15 -3.78 -6.27
C VAL A 39 5.51 -2.35 -5.87
N ILE A 40 4.51 -1.54 -5.56
CA ILE A 40 4.69 -0.21 -4.99
C ILE A 40 4.40 -0.32 -3.49
N ALA A 41 5.43 -0.19 -2.68
CA ALA A 41 5.36 -0.29 -1.22
C ALA A 41 5.72 1.03 -0.54
N ALA A 42 5.41 1.15 0.75
CA ALA A 42 5.96 2.23 1.55
C ALA A 42 7.41 1.92 1.95
N SER A 43 8.26 2.94 1.92
CA SER A 43 9.59 2.84 2.48
C SER A 43 9.54 2.85 4.01
N ASP A 44 10.39 2.06 4.64
CA ASP A 44 10.61 2.12 6.09
C ASP A 44 11.37 3.42 6.48
N ASP A 45 12.07 4.04 5.52
CA ASP A 45 12.65 5.37 5.67
C ASP A 45 11.73 6.44 5.08
N THR A 46 11.34 7.41 5.90
CA THR A 46 10.45 8.51 5.47
C THR A 46 11.08 9.46 4.47
N ARG A 47 12.39 9.42 4.28
CA ARG A 47 13.15 10.34 3.44
C ARG A 47 13.63 9.74 2.14
N LEU A 48 13.82 8.42 2.10
CA LEU A 48 14.42 7.72 0.97
C LEU A 48 13.37 6.87 0.26
N SER A 49 13.38 6.96 -1.06
CA SER A 49 12.68 6.02 -1.94
C SER A 49 13.72 5.09 -2.58
N SER A 50 13.36 3.86 -2.85
CA SER A 50 14.21 2.90 -3.56
C SER A 50 13.46 2.22 -4.69
N ASP A 51 14.21 1.64 -5.61
CA ASP A 51 13.73 0.84 -6.73
C ASP A 51 14.66 -0.38 -6.80
N GLU A 52 14.13 -1.53 -6.50
CA GLU A 52 14.88 -2.75 -6.22
C GLU A 52 14.32 -3.89 -7.06
N ASP A 53 15.14 -4.90 -7.33
CA ASP A 53 14.72 -6.17 -7.91
C ASP A 53 14.72 -7.23 -6.80
N ASP A 54 13.57 -7.86 -6.58
CA ASP A 54 13.41 -9.00 -5.67
C ASP A 54 13.13 -10.24 -6.52
N GLU A 55 14.21 -10.90 -7.01
CA GLU A 55 14.14 -12.13 -7.81
C GLU A 55 13.21 -12.02 -9.03
N GLY A 56 13.31 -10.89 -9.77
CA GLY A 56 12.53 -10.61 -10.97
C GLY A 56 11.24 -9.82 -10.71
N VAL A 57 10.85 -9.61 -9.47
CA VAL A 57 9.78 -8.70 -9.08
C VAL A 57 10.36 -7.31 -8.80
N ARG A 58 9.94 -6.30 -9.57
CA ARG A 58 10.38 -4.93 -9.33
C ARG A 58 9.66 -4.35 -8.11
N VAL A 59 10.40 -3.89 -7.11
CA VAL A 59 9.86 -3.31 -5.88
C VAL A 59 10.25 -1.84 -5.77
N ILE A 60 9.25 -0.95 -5.84
CA ILE A 60 9.42 0.49 -5.72
C ILE A 60 8.93 0.90 -4.33
N ARG A 61 9.86 1.34 -3.47
CA ARG A 61 9.51 1.82 -2.13
C ARG A 61 9.40 3.34 -2.15
N LEU A 62 8.22 3.87 -1.84
CA LEU A 62 7.97 5.30 -1.81
C LEU A 62 8.16 5.85 -0.41
N SER A 63 8.99 6.88 -0.28
CA SER A 63 9.14 7.62 0.97
C SER A 63 7.85 8.35 1.34
N GLY A 64 7.67 8.67 2.63
CA GLY A 64 6.52 9.44 3.11
C GLY A 64 5.25 8.64 3.34
N GLY A 65 5.25 7.32 3.03
CA GLY A 65 4.18 6.39 3.36
C GLY A 65 4.23 5.88 4.78
N ASP A 66 4.99 6.53 5.64
CA ASP A 66 5.10 6.17 7.04
C ASP A 66 3.78 6.43 7.78
N PHE A 67 3.01 5.38 7.91
CA PHE A 67 1.80 5.33 8.70
C PHE A 67 2.07 5.05 10.17
N LEU A 68 3.32 4.81 10.54
CA LEU A 68 3.81 4.98 11.89
C LEU A 68 4.03 6.48 12.14
N ILE A 69 2.93 7.22 12.03
CA ILE A 69 2.90 8.44 12.79
C ILE A 69 2.88 7.94 14.24
N PRO A 70 3.92 8.18 15.04
CA PRO A 70 3.82 7.96 16.47
C PRO A 70 2.47 8.57 16.86
N GLN A 71 1.67 7.84 17.63
CA GLN A 71 0.42 8.40 18.15
C GLN A 71 0.83 9.71 18.80
N VAL A 72 0.63 10.79 18.04
CA VAL A 72 1.11 12.08 18.46
C VAL A 72 0.19 12.46 19.58
N GLU A 73 0.62 12.15 20.79
CA GLU A 73 -0.04 12.62 22.00
C GLU A 73 -0.32 14.11 21.84
N GLY A 74 -1.58 14.47 21.86
CA GLY A 74 -2.06 15.84 21.77
C GLY A 74 -3.03 16.11 20.62
N ASN A 75 -4.20 16.61 20.97
CA ASN A 75 -5.35 16.92 20.09
C ASN A 75 -5.19 18.23 19.28
N SER A 76 -3.99 18.64 18.88
CA SER A 76 -3.81 19.84 18.07
C SER A 76 -4.41 19.65 16.67
N LEU A 77 -5.31 20.55 16.27
CA LEU A 77 -5.89 20.61 14.92
C LEU A 77 -4.81 20.67 13.83
N LEU A 78 -3.70 21.38 14.09
CA LEU A 78 -2.57 21.50 13.18
C LEU A 78 -1.89 20.14 12.94
N LYS A 79 -1.82 19.28 13.97
CA LYS A 79 -1.24 17.93 13.83
C LYS A 79 -2.15 17.03 12.99
N LYS A 80 -3.48 17.11 13.19
CA LYS A 80 -4.46 16.35 12.39
C LYS A 80 -4.42 16.78 10.93
N PHE A 81 -4.33 18.08 10.65
CA PHE A 81 -4.22 18.62 9.30
C PHE A 81 -2.93 18.16 8.60
N ARG A 82 -1.79 18.22 9.30
CA ARG A 82 -0.51 17.75 8.79
C ARG A 82 -0.54 16.25 8.48
N MET A 83 -1.18 15.45 9.32
CA MET A 83 -1.38 14.03 9.11
C MET A 83 -2.22 13.78 7.86
N PHE A 84 -3.37 14.44 7.74
CA PHE A 84 -4.24 14.35 6.57
C PHE A 84 -3.51 14.71 5.28
N TYR A 85 -2.74 15.80 5.28
CA TYR A 85 -1.95 16.22 4.13
C TYR A 85 -0.91 15.17 3.72
N ARG A 86 -0.23 14.53 4.68
CA ARG A 86 0.72 13.45 4.39
C ARG A 86 0.04 12.25 3.74
N PHE A 87 -1.11 11.84 4.24
CA PHE A 87 -1.89 10.75 3.63
C PHE A 87 -2.33 11.11 2.19
N TYR A 88 -2.81 12.31 2.01
CA TYR A 88 -3.21 12.81 0.71
C TYR A 88 -2.02 12.80 -0.28
N ALA A 89 -0.92 13.42 0.10
CA ALA A 89 0.27 13.52 -0.73
C ALA A 89 0.85 12.14 -1.11
N TYR A 90 0.88 11.20 -0.16
CA TYR A 90 1.38 9.86 -0.43
C TYR A 90 0.52 9.11 -1.46
N ARG A 91 -0.81 9.14 -1.32
CA ARG A 91 -1.72 8.50 -2.28
C ARG A 91 -1.62 9.12 -3.68
N LYS A 92 -1.43 10.43 -3.74
CA LYS A 92 -1.18 11.11 -5.01
C LYS A 92 0.11 10.63 -5.67
N ARG A 93 1.18 10.43 -4.89
CA ARG A 93 2.44 9.87 -5.39
C ARG A 93 2.30 8.42 -5.87
N ILE A 94 1.48 7.59 -5.20
CA ILE A 94 1.16 6.24 -5.71
C ILE A 94 0.55 6.34 -7.11
N ARG A 95 -0.46 7.21 -7.29
CA ARG A 95 -1.06 7.45 -8.60
C ARG A 95 -0.02 7.87 -9.65
N GLU A 96 0.79 8.87 -9.33
CA GLU A 96 1.83 9.39 -10.22
C GLU A 96 2.84 8.29 -10.60
N MET A 97 3.22 7.45 -9.66
CA MET A 97 4.11 6.33 -9.89
C MET A 97 3.48 5.30 -10.83
N ILE A 98 2.22 4.89 -10.60
CA ILE A 98 1.53 3.94 -11.48
C ILE A 98 1.46 4.48 -12.90
N LEU A 99 1.07 5.73 -13.08
CA LEU A 99 1.00 6.37 -14.39
C LEU A 99 2.37 6.48 -15.08
N SER A 100 3.44 6.66 -14.30
CA SER A 100 4.81 6.73 -14.85
C SER A 100 5.34 5.38 -15.35
N LEU A 101 4.77 4.26 -14.93
CA LEU A 101 5.11 2.93 -15.44
C LEU A 101 4.65 2.73 -16.89
N GLY A 102 3.57 3.40 -17.30
CA GLY A 102 3.14 3.57 -18.69
C GLY A 102 2.43 2.36 -19.31
N ASP A 103 2.63 1.14 -18.82
CA ASP A 103 2.22 -0.11 -19.47
C ASP A 103 1.63 -1.13 -18.49
N VAL A 104 1.01 -0.64 -17.41
CA VAL A 104 0.33 -1.47 -16.42
C VAL A 104 -1.03 -1.91 -16.96
N ASP A 105 -1.28 -3.22 -16.96
CA ASP A 105 -2.54 -3.80 -17.41
C ASP A 105 -3.60 -3.85 -16.29
N VAL A 106 -3.17 -4.01 -15.04
CA VAL A 106 -4.05 -4.08 -13.87
C VAL A 106 -3.33 -3.65 -12.60
N VAL A 107 -4.05 -2.99 -11.71
CA VAL A 107 -3.55 -2.60 -10.38
C VAL A 107 -4.35 -3.32 -9.30
N GLU A 108 -3.68 -3.93 -8.33
CA GLU A 108 -4.30 -4.44 -7.11
C GLU A 108 -3.91 -3.58 -5.92
N VAL A 109 -4.92 -3.17 -5.13
CA VAL A 109 -4.74 -2.35 -3.93
C VAL A 109 -5.47 -2.97 -2.74
N PRO A 110 -4.96 -2.83 -1.50
CA PRO A 110 -5.71 -3.22 -0.32
C PRO A 110 -6.80 -2.18 -0.01
N GLU A 111 -7.89 -2.60 0.64
CA GLU A 111 -8.90 -1.69 1.18
C GLU A 111 -8.37 -0.89 2.36
N TYR A 112 -7.47 -1.51 3.12
CA TYR A 112 -6.89 -0.91 4.32
C TYR A 112 -5.95 0.23 3.95
N GLY A 113 -6.25 1.42 4.44
CA GLY A 113 -5.45 2.61 4.17
C GLY A 113 -5.92 3.43 2.99
N ALA A 114 -6.88 2.95 2.20
CA ALA A 114 -7.43 3.61 1.02
C ALA A 114 -6.36 4.07 0.01
N GLU A 115 -5.33 3.25 -0.22
CA GLU A 115 -4.28 3.52 -1.20
C GLU A 115 -4.84 3.72 -2.61
N GLY A 116 -5.98 3.06 -2.94
CA GLY A 116 -6.69 3.21 -4.21
C GLY A 116 -7.51 4.48 -4.38
N TYR A 117 -7.56 5.38 -3.40
CA TYR A 117 -8.47 6.53 -3.40
C TYR A 117 -8.38 7.42 -4.65
N PHE A 118 -7.19 7.62 -5.20
CA PHE A 118 -6.98 8.42 -6.40
C PHE A 118 -6.83 7.60 -7.70
N LEU A 119 -7.22 6.32 -7.71
CA LEU A 119 -7.03 5.45 -8.86
C LEU A 119 -8.31 5.25 -9.70
N HIS A 120 -9.41 5.88 -9.35
CA HIS A 120 -10.72 5.68 -10.00
C HIS A 120 -10.77 6.14 -11.46
N ASP A 121 -9.85 7.00 -11.90
CA ASP A 121 -9.85 7.64 -13.22
C ASP A 121 -8.53 7.45 -13.99
N ILE A 122 -7.71 6.46 -13.63
CA ILE A 122 -6.40 6.25 -14.29
C ILE A 122 -6.49 5.50 -15.63
N GLY A 123 -7.67 5.03 -16.02
CA GLY A 123 -7.85 4.28 -17.25
C GLY A 123 -7.32 2.84 -17.21
N ILE A 124 -6.88 2.36 -16.05
CA ILE A 124 -6.37 1.02 -15.80
C ILE A 124 -7.35 0.32 -14.86
N PRO A 125 -7.72 -0.96 -15.08
CA PRO A 125 -8.51 -1.74 -14.14
C PRO A 125 -7.87 -1.77 -12.75
N VAL A 126 -8.67 -1.47 -11.71
CA VAL A 126 -8.23 -1.49 -10.31
C VAL A 126 -9.03 -2.52 -9.53
N ILE A 127 -8.34 -3.46 -8.91
CA ILE A 127 -8.91 -4.49 -8.04
C ILE A 127 -8.66 -4.07 -6.60
N THR A 128 -9.72 -3.93 -5.81
CA THR A 128 -9.58 -3.73 -4.37
C THR A 128 -9.70 -5.06 -3.66
N ARG A 129 -8.64 -5.49 -3.01
CA ARG A 129 -8.61 -6.73 -2.24
C ARG A 129 -8.99 -6.46 -0.78
N LEU A 130 -10.01 -7.18 -0.34
CA LEU A 130 -10.46 -7.14 1.05
C LEU A 130 -9.67 -8.17 1.87
N HIS A 131 -8.78 -7.72 2.74
CA HIS A 131 -8.02 -8.59 3.64
C HIS A 131 -8.76 -8.80 4.97
N THR A 132 -9.04 -7.72 5.66
CA THR A 132 -9.86 -7.71 6.88
C THR A 132 -10.64 -6.40 6.88
N PRO A 133 -11.91 -6.42 6.48
CA PRO A 133 -12.70 -5.19 6.44
C PRO A 133 -12.68 -4.51 7.81
N MET A 134 -12.22 -3.28 7.86
CA MET A 134 -12.09 -2.50 9.11
C MET A 134 -13.43 -2.42 9.86
N LEU A 135 -14.55 -2.56 9.14
CA LEU A 135 -15.88 -2.61 9.71
C LEU A 135 -16.10 -3.86 10.55
N LEU A 136 -15.58 -5.03 10.13
CA LEU A 136 -15.68 -6.28 10.88
C LEU A 136 -14.79 -6.26 12.12
N ASP A 137 -13.62 -5.65 12.02
CA ASP A 137 -12.70 -5.50 13.15
C ASP A 137 -13.34 -4.64 14.25
N HIS A 138 -14.01 -3.56 13.86
CA HIS A 138 -14.73 -2.71 14.82
C HIS A 138 -15.92 -3.42 15.48
N TYR A 139 -16.62 -4.30 14.77
CA TYR A 139 -17.69 -5.13 15.34
C TYR A 139 -17.15 -6.16 16.34
N HIS A 140 -16.05 -6.83 16.04
CA HIS A 140 -15.42 -7.80 16.93
C HIS A 140 -14.93 -7.17 18.23
N PHE A 141 -14.29 -6.02 18.18
CA PHE A 141 -13.84 -5.29 19.37
C PHE A 141 -15.00 -4.75 20.21
N SER A 142 -16.13 -4.39 19.58
CA SER A 142 -17.34 -3.96 20.32
C SER A 142 -18.04 -5.11 21.03
N LEU A 143 -18.07 -6.31 20.44
CA LEU A 143 -18.67 -7.50 21.06
C LEU A 143 -17.84 -8.05 22.22
N GLN A 144 -16.50 -7.98 22.13
CA GLN A 144 -15.63 -8.41 23.25
C GLN A 144 -15.70 -7.51 24.47
N LYS A 145 -16.17 -6.26 24.34
CA LYS A 145 -16.40 -5.35 25.46
C LYS A 145 -17.77 -5.51 26.11
N LEU A 146 -18.67 -6.30 25.49
CA LEU A 146 -20.02 -6.55 25.96
C LEU A 146 -20.20 -7.95 26.64
N LEU A 147 -19.17 -8.80 26.57
CA LEU A 147 -19.04 -10.07 27.28
C LEU A 147 -18.06 -9.95 28.43
#